data_49cd4d624cdf75bff835158b695042d6
#
_entry.id   49cd4d624cdf75bff835158b695042d6
#
_cell.length_a   1.000
_cell.length_b   1.000
_cell.length_c   1.000
_cell.angle_alpha   90.00
_cell.angle_beta   90.00
_cell.angle_gamma   90.00
#
_symmetry.space_group_name_H-M   'P 1'
#
loop_
_entity.id
_entity.type
_entity.pdbx_description
1 polymer ?
#
loop_
_entity_poly.entity_id
_entity_poly.type
_entity_poly.pdbx_seq_one_letter_code
_entity_poly.pdbx_strand_id
1 'polypeptide(L)'
;IQSDWGGTRIEAWMTVSAARKVLPNILESDPVYDEQNRTARLYNAMICPLTNFTARGFLWYQGEANRGFDGYARYMQELASLWRGRWGDAEMPFYFVQLAPYTYDDAEGLSLPLTVEQQTQALDLIPFSGMASTTDAGSEYTIHPPYKIRVGERLALLALKRTYGYGALIAQSPRYESVRFEAGRAIVRFRTDGIMGPQWK
;
A
#
# COMPACT_ATOMS: atom_id res chain seq x y z
N ILE A 1 -3.41 -17.68 2.21
CA ILE A 1 -3.29 -17.47 3.66
C ILE A 1 -3.80 -16.07 3.96
N GLN A 2 -4.65 -15.93 4.96
CA GLN A 2 -5.10 -14.66 5.50
C GLN A 2 -4.42 -14.45 6.86
N SER A 3 -3.79 -13.27 7.03
CA SER A 3 -3.12 -12.84 8.26
C SER A 3 -3.38 -11.35 8.40
N ASP A 4 -4.39 -10.99 9.18
CA ASP A 4 -4.87 -9.62 9.28
C ASP A 4 -5.34 -9.27 10.70
N TRP A 5 -5.24 -7.99 11.04
CA TRP A 5 -5.77 -7.39 12.26
C TRP A 5 -6.11 -5.92 11.98
N GLY A 6 -7.40 -5.60 11.99
CA GLY A 6 -7.88 -4.25 11.67
C GLY A 6 -7.40 -3.18 12.62
N GLY A 7 -7.20 -1.95 12.10
CA GLY A 7 -6.80 -0.78 12.88
C GLY A 7 -5.34 -0.80 13.37
N THR A 8 -4.47 -1.60 12.73
CA THR A 8 -3.08 -1.73 13.19
C THR A 8 -2.10 -0.89 12.38
N ARG A 9 -1.02 -0.45 13.03
CA ARG A 9 0.09 0.29 12.42
C ARG A 9 1.03 -0.66 11.68
N ILE A 10 1.70 -0.18 10.64
CA ILE A 10 2.64 -0.97 9.83
C ILE A 10 3.81 -1.51 10.66
N GLU A 11 4.27 -0.77 11.67
CA GLU A 11 5.39 -1.12 12.54
C GLU A 11 5.14 -2.42 13.33
N ALA A 12 3.88 -2.74 13.61
CA ALA A 12 3.50 -3.99 14.26
C ALA A 12 3.80 -5.22 13.40
N TRP A 13 3.84 -5.06 12.07
CA TRP A 13 4.01 -6.11 11.07
C TRP A 13 5.45 -6.29 10.58
N MET A 14 6.41 -5.60 11.19
CA MET A 14 7.82 -5.67 10.81
C MET A 14 8.71 -5.90 12.05
N THR A 15 9.97 -6.30 11.84
CA THR A 15 10.90 -6.42 12.96
C THR A 15 11.28 -5.06 13.52
N VAL A 16 11.70 -5.02 14.80
CA VAL A 16 12.24 -3.79 15.40
C VAL A 16 13.40 -3.23 14.59
N SER A 17 14.30 -4.10 14.08
CA SER A 17 15.45 -3.64 13.28
C SER A 17 15.04 -3.02 11.96
N ALA A 18 14.01 -3.54 11.31
CA ALA A 18 13.50 -2.95 10.08
C ALA A 18 12.79 -1.61 10.35
N ALA A 19 11.97 -1.53 11.40
CA ALA A 19 11.28 -0.30 11.77
C ALA A 19 12.26 0.83 12.15
N ARG A 20 13.35 0.52 12.85
CA ARG A 20 14.40 1.47 13.22
C ARG A 20 15.15 2.09 12.04
N LYS A 21 15.14 1.47 10.86
CA LYS A 21 15.72 2.08 9.66
C LYS A 21 14.94 3.32 9.19
N VAL A 22 13.66 3.40 9.52
CA VAL A 22 12.79 4.53 9.19
C VAL A 22 12.71 5.50 10.37
N LEU A 23 12.49 4.99 11.58
CA LEU A 23 12.41 5.77 12.80
C LEU A 23 13.30 5.14 13.87
N PRO A 24 14.52 5.66 14.13
CA PRO A 24 15.50 5.06 15.03
C PRO A 24 15.00 4.81 16.46
N ASN A 25 14.15 5.70 16.98
CA ASN A 25 13.58 5.61 18.32
C ASN A 25 12.13 5.09 18.34
N ILE A 26 11.75 4.25 17.38
CA ILE A 26 10.36 3.76 17.19
C ILE A 26 9.72 3.20 18.48
N LEU A 27 10.48 2.53 19.33
CA LEU A 27 9.94 1.94 20.57
C LEU A 27 9.45 2.98 21.58
N GLU A 28 9.91 4.23 21.51
CA GLU A 28 9.43 5.32 22.35
C GLU A 28 8.01 5.76 21.96
N SER A 29 7.61 5.47 20.72
CA SER A 29 6.26 5.74 20.19
C SER A 29 5.32 4.54 20.29
N ASP A 30 5.75 3.43 20.89
CA ASP A 30 4.90 2.26 21.05
C ASP A 30 3.76 2.56 22.04
N PRO A 31 2.52 2.17 21.73
CA PRO A 31 1.39 2.42 22.62
C PRO A 31 1.49 1.58 23.88
N VAL A 32 1.07 2.17 25.02
CA VAL A 32 1.12 1.51 26.33
C VAL A 32 0.01 0.46 26.47
N TYR A 33 -1.21 0.78 25.97
CA TYR A 33 -2.41 -0.03 26.20
C TYR A 33 -2.95 -0.69 24.94
N ASP A 34 -2.29 -0.53 23.80
CA ASP A 34 -2.69 -1.09 22.51
C ASP A 34 -1.65 -2.12 22.04
N GLU A 35 -1.66 -3.27 22.69
CA GLU A 35 -0.63 -4.31 22.58
C GLU A 35 -0.40 -4.78 21.14
N GLN A 36 -1.45 -4.92 20.31
CA GLN A 36 -1.34 -5.36 18.93
C GLN A 36 -0.63 -4.31 18.05
N ASN A 37 -0.63 -3.04 18.45
CA ASN A 37 0.02 -1.95 17.74
C ASN A 37 1.48 -1.71 18.16
N ARG A 38 1.99 -2.48 19.13
CA ARG A 38 3.42 -2.38 19.49
C ARG A 38 4.28 -2.94 18.38
N THR A 39 5.43 -2.31 18.16
CA THR A 39 6.39 -2.69 17.13
C THR A 39 6.75 -4.18 17.19
N ALA A 40 6.72 -4.84 16.04
CA ALA A 40 7.01 -6.26 15.84
C ALA A 40 6.00 -7.26 16.47
N ARG A 41 4.95 -6.81 17.12
CA ARG A 41 4.03 -7.71 17.82
C ARG A 41 3.33 -8.67 16.85
N LEU A 42 2.74 -8.14 15.79
CA LEU A 42 2.03 -8.94 14.79
C LEU A 42 3.01 -9.66 13.84
N TYR A 43 4.16 -9.07 13.56
CA TYR A 43 5.21 -9.78 12.84
C TYR A 43 5.58 -11.08 13.54
N ASN A 44 5.88 -11.03 14.84
CA ASN A 44 6.30 -12.22 15.59
C ASN A 44 5.20 -13.27 15.70
N ALA A 45 3.94 -12.84 15.89
CA ALA A 45 2.82 -13.74 16.13
C ALA A 45 2.17 -14.27 14.84
N MET A 46 2.12 -13.47 13.78
CA MET A 46 1.26 -13.71 12.62
C MET A 46 1.99 -13.80 11.29
N ILE A 47 3.21 -13.29 11.18
CA ILE A 47 4.02 -13.37 9.94
C ILE A 47 5.15 -14.37 10.09
N CYS A 48 5.94 -14.28 11.14
CA CYS A 48 7.09 -15.15 11.37
C CYS A 48 6.73 -16.65 11.30
N PRO A 49 5.63 -17.14 11.88
CA PRO A 49 5.24 -18.56 11.78
C PRO A 49 4.87 -19.01 10.35
N LEU A 50 4.53 -18.06 9.46
CA LEU A 50 4.11 -18.36 8.09
C LEU A 50 5.26 -18.46 7.09
N THR A 51 6.47 -18.08 7.47
CA THR A 51 7.62 -18.00 6.55
C THR A 51 8.05 -19.34 5.94
N ASN A 52 7.59 -20.45 6.50
CA ASN A 52 7.84 -21.80 5.96
C ASN A 52 6.80 -22.22 4.88
N PHE A 53 5.73 -21.45 4.70
CA PHE A 53 4.72 -21.74 3.67
C PHE A 53 5.12 -21.11 2.35
N THR A 54 5.03 -21.87 1.27
CA THR A 54 5.21 -21.33 -0.09
C THR A 54 4.12 -20.30 -0.39
N ALA A 55 4.53 -19.11 -0.79
CA ALA A 55 3.64 -18.03 -1.23
C ALA A 55 4.09 -17.52 -2.60
N ARG A 56 3.16 -16.98 -3.40
CA ARG A 56 3.46 -16.41 -4.73
C ARG A 56 3.62 -14.91 -4.70
N GLY A 57 3.27 -14.25 -3.61
CA GLY A 57 3.33 -12.81 -3.42
C GLY A 57 2.54 -12.38 -2.20
N PHE A 58 2.56 -11.08 -1.93
CA PHE A 58 1.88 -10.46 -0.81
C PHE A 58 0.80 -9.50 -1.29
N LEU A 59 -0.33 -9.48 -0.58
CA LEU A 59 -1.38 -8.49 -0.72
C LEU A 59 -1.43 -7.69 0.57
N TRP A 60 -1.24 -6.37 0.48
CA TRP A 60 -1.17 -5.48 1.63
C TRP A 60 -2.28 -4.44 1.59
N TYR A 61 -3.11 -4.37 2.62
CA TYR A 61 -4.14 -3.34 2.77
C TYR A 61 -4.07 -2.76 4.18
N GLN A 62 -3.42 -1.62 4.32
CA GLN A 62 -3.22 -0.93 5.59
C GLN A 62 -2.81 0.52 5.31
N GLY A 63 -2.90 1.41 6.29
CA GLY A 63 -2.38 2.76 6.24
C GLY A 63 -3.13 3.75 7.12
N GLU A 64 -4.36 3.44 7.50
CA GLU A 64 -5.24 4.33 8.27
C GLU A 64 -4.61 4.71 9.62
N ALA A 65 -4.01 3.74 10.31
CA ALA A 65 -3.35 3.95 11.60
C ALA A 65 -1.99 4.69 11.49
N ASN A 66 -1.44 4.82 10.27
CA ASN A 66 -0.21 5.59 9.99
C ASN A 66 -0.50 6.86 9.20
N ARG A 67 -1.76 7.26 9.09
CA ARG A 67 -2.19 8.40 8.28
C ARG A 67 -1.45 9.69 8.69
N GLY A 68 -0.96 10.42 7.67
CA GLY A 68 -0.22 11.66 7.87
C GLY A 68 1.25 11.48 8.25
N PHE A 69 1.76 10.24 8.35
CA PHE A 69 3.17 10.00 8.62
C PHE A 69 3.99 10.10 7.32
N ASP A 70 4.91 11.05 7.27
CA ASP A 70 5.75 11.34 6.08
C ASP A 70 6.77 10.23 5.73
N GLY A 71 7.00 9.29 6.62
CA GLY A 71 7.89 8.14 6.40
C GLY A 71 7.17 6.87 5.91
N TYR A 72 5.87 6.91 5.60
CA TYR A 72 5.09 5.70 5.33
C TYR A 72 5.58 4.92 4.09
N ALA A 73 5.97 5.61 3.02
CA ALA A 73 6.54 4.96 1.83
C ALA A 73 7.81 4.15 2.16
N ARG A 74 8.65 4.68 3.05
CA ARG A 74 9.87 4.00 3.52
C ARG A 74 9.54 2.80 4.40
N TYR A 75 8.53 2.90 5.25
CA TYR A 75 8.04 1.74 6.00
C TYR A 75 7.55 0.64 5.06
N MET A 76 6.78 0.97 4.04
CA MET A 76 6.32 -0.02 3.04
C MET A 76 7.49 -0.68 2.32
N GLN A 77 8.52 0.08 1.96
CA GLN A 77 9.75 -0.44 1.33
C GLN A 77 10.47 -1.43 2.26
N GLU A 78 10.67 -1.05 3.52
CA GLU A 78 11.35 -1.90 4.50
C GLU A 78 10.52 -3.15 4.84
N LEU A 79 9.18 -3.04 4.91
CA LEU A 79 8.29 -4.17 5.10
C LEU A 79 8.41 -5.17 3.94
N ALA A 80 8.30 -4.70 2.70
CA ALA A 80 8.42 -5.54 1.51
C ALA A 80 9.79 -6.23 1.44
N SER A 81 10.87 -5.49 1.71
CA SER A 81 12.23 -6.02 1.76
C SER A 81 12.39 -7.10 2.85
N LEU A 82 11.88 -6.83 4.06
CA LEU A 82 11.90 -7.78 5.17
C LEU A 82 11.18 -9.08 4.82
N TRP A 83 9.95 -8.98 4.31
CA TRP A 83 9.15 -10.17 4.01
C TRP A 83 9.76 -10.97 2.85
N ARG A 84 10.19 -10.32 1.78
CA ARG A 84 10.93 -10.95 0.67
C ARG A 84 12.17 -11.70 1.17
N GLY A 85 12.94 -11.08 2.04
CA GLY A 85 14.11 -11.73 2.65
C GLY A 85 13.74 -12.97 3.48
N ARG A 86 12.58 -12.97 4.14
CA ARG A 86 12.09 -14.14 4.90
C ARG A 86 11.63 -15.29 4.03
N TRP A 87 11.07 -15.01 2.85
CA TRP A 87 10.68 -16.02 1.87
C TRP A 87 11.80 -16.41 0.90
N GLY A 88 12.95 -15.72 0.95
CA GLY A 88 14.10 -16.00 0.09
C GLY A 88 13.91 -15.61 -1.38
N ASP A 89 12.98 -14.71 -1.67
CA ASP A 89 12.68 -14.23 -3.02
C ASP A 89 12.61 -12.69 -3.04
N ALA A 90 13.68 -12.05 -3.53
CA ALA A 90 13.81 -10.60 -3.61
C ALA A 90 12.82 -9.95 -4.61
N GLU A 91 12.32 -10.73 -5.57
CA GLU A 91 11.40 -10.26 -6.61
C GLU A 91 9.94 -10.63 -6.33
N MET A 92 9.67 -11.28 -5.18
CA MET A 92 8.33 -11.69 -4.80
C MET A 92 7.34 -10.52 -4.91
N PRO A 93 6.22 -10.65 -5.66
CA PRO A 93 5.27 -9.58 -5.87
C PRO A 93 4.70 -9.02 -4.55
N PHE A 94 4.64 -7.69 -4.47
CA PHE A 94 4.04 -6.97 -3.34
C PHE A 94 2.96 -6.01 -3.87
N TYR A 95 1.71 -6.45 -3.84
CA TYR A 95 0.59 -5.63 -4.30
C TYR A 95 -0.15 -5.04 -3.11
N PHE A 96 -0.48 -3.76 -3.20
CA PHE A 96 -1.11 -3.08 -2.09
C PHE A 96 -2.31 -2.23 -2.52
N VAL A 97 -3.12 -1.87 -1.55
CA VAL A 97 -4.36 -1.12 -1.74
C VAL A 97 -4.13 0.32 -1.33
N GLN A 98 -4.49 1.26 -2.21
CA GLN A 98 -4.59 2.67 -1.87
C GLN A 98 -5.63 2.86 -0.76
N LEU A 99 -5.38 3.74 0.20
CA LEU A 99 -6.39 4.11 1.18
C LEU A 99 -7.65 4.65 0.50
N ALA A 100 -8.79 4.13 0.92
CA ALA A 100 -10.08 4.55 0.38
C ALA A 100 -10.47 5.95 0.91
N PRO A 101 -11.16 6.75 0.09
CA PRO A 101 -11.72 8.01 0.54
C PRO A 101 -12.63 7.84 1.75
N TYR A 102 -12.39 8.67 2.76
CA TYR A 102 -13.16 8.79 3.99
C TYR A 102 -12.94 10.19 4.58
N THR A 103 -13.94 10.74 5.22
CA THR A 103 -13.84 12.03 5.91
C THR A 103 -13.21 11.82 7.29
N TYR A 104 -11.92 12.05 7.37
CA TYR A 104 -11.20 11.99 8.65
C TYR A 104 -11.35 13.30 9.42
N ASP A 105 -11.35 13.18 10.74
CA ASP A 105 -11.33 14.34 11.64
C ASP A 105 -9.90 14.87 11.78
N ASP A 106 -9.44 15.58 10.77
CA ASP A 106 -8.17 16.34 10.77
C ASP A 106 -8.40 17.76 10.26
N ALA A 107 -7.87 18.74 10.99
CA ALA A 107 -8.20 20.16 10.82
C ALA A 107 -7.94 20.70 9.41
N GLU A 108 -6.97 20.16 8.70
CA GLU A 108 -6.58 20.60 7.35
C GLU A 108 -7.11 19.68 6.24
N GLY A 109 -7.68 18.51 6.57
CA GLY A 109 -8.14 17.52 5.60
C GLY A 109 -7.03 16.92 4.74
N LEU A 110 -5.76 17.03 5.17
CA LEU A 110 -4.60 16.66 4.37
C LEU A 110 -4.04 15.26 4.69
N SER A 111 -4.42 14.66 5.80
CA SER A 111 -3.81 13.39 6.22
C SER A 111 -4.04 12.25 5.23
N LEU A 112 -5.21 12.15 4.62
CA LEU A 112 -5.48 11.15 3.59
C LEU A 112 -4.73 11.42 2.28
N PRO A 113 -4.80 12.62 1.66
CA PRO A 113 -4.03 12.92 0.45
C PRO A 113 -2.53 12.68 0.61
N LEU A 114 -1.94 13.10 1.72
CA LEU A 114 -0.51 12.88 2.02
C LEU A 114 -0.18 11.38 2.14
N THR A 115 -1.06 10.59 2.75
CA THR A 115 -0.84 9.14 2.85
C THR A 115 -0.96 8.46 1.48
N VAL A 116 -1.92 8.87 0.64
CA VAL A 116 -2.06 8.39 -0.74
C VAL A 116 -0.83 8.75 -1.58
N GLU A 117 -0.26 9.93 -1.37
CA GLU A 117 1.00 10.33 -2.01
C GLU A 117 2.15 9.41 -1.56
N GLN A 118 2.29 9.14 -0.26
CA GLN A 118 3.27 8.17 0.26
C GLN A 118 3.08 6.77 -0.35
N GLN A 119 1.85 6.30 -0.47
CA GLN A 119 1.55 5.03 -1.14
C GLN A 119 1.93 5.06 -2.63
N THR A 120 1.75 6.20 -3.30
CA THR A 120 2.15 6.38 -4.70
C THR A 120 3.68 6.37 -4.84
N GLN A 121 4.41 7.04 -3.94
CA GLN A 121 5.87 7.01 -3.88
C GLN A 121 6.40 5.60 -3.61
N ALA A 122 5.71 4.79 -2.81
CA ALA A 122 6.08 3.40 -2.54
C ALA A 122 6.15 2.55 -3.83
N LEU A 123 5.36 2.86 -4.88
CA LEU A 123 5.47 2.20 -6.18
C LEU A 123 6.83 2.38 -6.85
N ASP A 124 7.48 3.52 -6.63
CA ASP A 124 8.79 3.82 -7.20
C ASP A 124 9.93 3.26 -6.32
N LEU A 125 9.68 3.04 -5.03
CA LEU A 125 10.64 2.49 -4.07
C LEU A 125 10.65 0.97 -4.02
N ILE A 126 9.53 0.31 -4.38
CA ILE A 126 9.37 -1.14 -4.24
C ILE A 126 9.28 -1.76 -5.65
N PRO A 127 10.36 -2.33 -6.19
CA PRO A 127 10.30 -3.10 -7.44
C PRO A 127 9.27 -4.24 -7.34
N PHE A 128 8.74 -4.72 -8.46
CA PHE A 128 7.74 -5.80 -8.51
C PHE A 128 6.49 -5.52 -7.63
N SER A 129 6.12 -4.26 -7.48
CA SER A 129 4.92 -3.85 -6.75
C SER A 129 3.80 -3.37 -7.69
N GLY A 130 2.62 -3.17 -7.13
CA GLY A 130 1.47 -2.59 -7.81
C GLY A 130 0.44 -2.11 -6.80
N MET A 131 -0.31 -1.07 -7.15
CA MET A 131 -1.32 -0.48 -6.28
C MET A 131 -2.70 -0.60 -6.90
N ALA A 132 -3.64 -1.19 -6.16
CA ALA A 132 -5.05 -1.15 -6.47
C ALA A 132 -5.64 0.19 -5.99
N SER A 133 -6.10 1.03 -6.92
CA SER A 133 -6.77 2.28 -6.58
C SER A 133 -8.14 2.03 -5.95
N THR A 134 -8.56 2.91 -5.05
CA THR A 134 -9.85 2.83 -4.34
C THR A 134 -10.59 4.17 -4.35
N THR A 135 -10.18 5.11 -5.18
CA THR A 135 -10.76 6.46 -5.26
C THR A 135 -12.28 6.44 -5.48
N ASP A 136 -12.80 5.42 -6.20
CA ASP A 136 -14.22 5.21 -6.49
C ASP A 136 -14.89 4.18 -5.58
N ALA A 137 -14.21 3.69 -4.56
CA ALA A 137 -14.69 2.63 -3.67
C ALA A 137 -14.85 3.04 -2.21
N GLY A 138 -14.50 4.28 -1.88
CA GLY A 138 -14.62 4.84 -0.53
C GLY A 138 -16.03 5.28 -0.16
N SER A 139 -16.14 5.82 1.04
CA SER A 139 -17.39 6.38 1.58
C SER A 139 -17.06 7.52 2.54
N GLU A 140 -17.81 8.62 2.46
CA GLU A 140 -17.69 9.74 3.40
C GLU A 140 -18.07 9.35 4.85
N TYR A 141 -18.91 8.31 4.99
CA TYR A 141 -19.55 7.94 6.25
C TYR A 141 -18.93 6.76 6.97
N THR A 142 -18.09 5.97 6.29
CA THR A 142 -17.42 4.82 6.89
C THR A 142 -16.01 4.64 6.37
N ILE A 143 -15.09 4.42 7.31
CA ILE A 143 -13.69 4.08 7.01
C ILE A 143 -13.56 2.71 6.34
N HIS A 144 -14.59 1.85 6.45
CA HIS A 144 -14.63 0.53 5.86
C HIS A 144 -15.41 0.57 4.54
N PRO A 145 -14.74 0.71 3.38
CA PRO A 145 -15.44 0.80 2.09
C PRO A 145 -16.29 -0.46 1.86
N PRO A 146 -17.57 -0.30 1.52
CA PRO A 146 -18.50 -1.43 1.40
C PRO A 146 -18.22 -2.28 0.15
N TYR A 147 -17.64 -1.70 -0.89
CA TYR A 147 -17.41 -2.37 -2.18
C TYR A 147 -16.06 -3.11 -2.24
N LYS A 148 -15.78 -3.98 -1.25
CA LYS A 148 -14.52 -4.75 -1.17
C LYS A 148 -14.28 -5.65 -2.40
N ILE A 149 -15.32 -6.05 -3.11
CA ILE A 149 -15.18 -6.85 -4.32
C ILE A 149 -14.33 -6.15 -5.39
N ARG A 150 -14.49 -4.81 -5.56
CA ARG A 150 -13.66 -4.02 -6.49
C ARG A 150 -12.19 -4.01 -6.10
N VAL A 151 -11.91 -3.99 -4.81
CA VAL A 151 -10.52 -4.07 -4.31
C VAL A 151 -9.92 -5.42 -4.68
N GLY A 152 -10.66 -6.51 -4.43
CA GLY A 152 -10.23 -7.87 -4.77
C GLY A 152 -10.01 -8.05 -6.27
N GLU A 153 -10.94 -7.57 -7.10
CA GLU A 153 -10.81 -7.60 -8.58
C GLU A 153 -9.56 -6.86 -9.07
N ARG A 154 -9.28 -5.67 -8.55
CA ARG A 154 -8.09 -4.87 -8.92
C ARG A 154 -6.79 -5.54 -8.51
N LEU A 155 -6.74 -6.12 -7.30
CA LEU A 155 -5.59 -6.93 -6.87
C LEU A 155 -5.42 -8.18 -7.73
N ALA A 156 -6.51 -8.85 -8.09
CA ALA A 156 -6.48 -10.01 -8.99
C ALA A 156 -5.98 -9.65 -10.38
N LEU A 157 -6.42 -8.51 -10.95
CA LEU A 157 -5.93 -8.02 -12.24
C LEU A 157 -4.43 -7.71 -12.21
N LEU A 158 -3.93 -7.12 -11.13
CA LEU A 158 -2.48 -6.91 -10.94
C LEU A 158 -1.73 -8.24 -10.93
N ALA A 159 -2.20 -9.22 -10.15
CA ALA A 159 -1.58 -10.53 -10.08
C ALA A 159 -1.63 -11.26 -11.43
N LEU A 160 -2.78 -11.30 -12.07
CA LEU A 160 -2.94 -11.94 -13.39
C LEU A 160 -1.98 -11.33 -14.42
N LYS A 161 -1.93 -10.01 -14.53
CA LYS A 161 -1.06 -9.33 -15.49
C LYS A 161 0.42 -9.52 -15.19
N ARG A 162 0.84 -9.24 -13.96
CA ARG A 162 2.26 -9.09 -13.61
C ARG A 162 2.91 -10.36 -13.09
N THR A 163 2.15 -11.22 -12.39
CA THR A 163 2.66 -12.47 -11.82
C THR A 163 2.38 -13.67 -12.71
N TYR A 164 1.20 -13.70 -13.35
CA TYR A 164 0.76 -14.83 -14.14
C TYR A 164 0.84 -14.61 -15.66
N GLY A 165 1.33 -13.45 -16.12
CA GLY A 165 1.69 -13.22 -17.52
C GLY A 165 0.53 -12.91 -18.49
N TYR A 166 -0.67 -12.55 -17.98
CA TYR A 166 -1.81 -12.15 -18.81
C TYR A 166 -1.64 -10.71 -19.32
N GLY A 167 -0.67 -10.48 -20.20
CA GLY A 167 -0.20 -9.14 -20.60
C GLY A 167 -1.25 -8.21 -21.23
N ALA A 168 -2.31 -8.76 -21.82
CA ALA A 168 -3.39 -7.97 -22.44
C ALA A 168 -4.34 -7.31 -21.42
N LEU A 169 -4.30 -7.70 -20.15
CA LEU A 169 -5.18 -7.14 -19.13
C LEU A 169 -4.79 -5.70 -18.78
N ILE A 170 -5.79 -4.86 -18.53
CA ILE A 170 -5.63 -3.53 -17.94
C ILE A 170 -5.71 -3.70 -16.42
N ALA A 171 -4.60 -3.48 -15.72
CA ALA A 171 -4.49 -3.78 -14.30
C ALA A 171 -4.19 -2.56 -13.42
N GLN A 172 -4.00 -1.38 -14.01
CA GLN A 172 -3.63 -0.17 -13.28
C GLN A 172 -4.36 1.05 -13.83
N SER A 173 -4.62 2.01 -12.95
CA SER A 173 -5.05 3.36 -13.32
C SER A 173 -3.88 4.18 -13.89
N PRO A 174 -4.15 5.22 -14.71
CA PRO A 174 -3.15 6.19 -15.11
C PRO A 174 -2.47 6.82 -13.88
N ARG A 175 -1.15 7.01 -13.96
CA ARG A 175 -0.38 7.69 -12.91
C ARG A 175 -0.06 9.11 -13.34
N TYR A 176 -0.22 10.08 -12.45
CA TYR A 176 0.27 11.43 -12.65
C TYR A 176 1.76 11.43 -13.04
N GLU A 177 2.12 12.19 -14.05
CA GLU A 177 3.50 12.34 -14.52
C GLU A 177 4.00 13.76 -14.32
N SER A 178 3.27 14.74 -14.82
CA SER A 178 3.68 16.15 -14.75
C SER A 178 2.51 17.09 -14.96
N VAL A 179 2.69 18.33 -14.53
CA VAL A 179 1.81 19.45 -14.87
C VAL A 179 2.63 20.62 -15.39
N ARG A 180 2.13 21.31 -16.42
CA ARG A 180 2.66 22.59 -16.87
C ARG A 180 1.54 23.60 -16.94
N PHE A 181 1.86 24.84 -16.64
CA PHE A 181 0.91 25.96 -16.73
C PHE A 181 1.25 26.77 -17.98
N GLU A 182 0.26 26.99 -18.84
CA GLU A 182 0.43 27.67 -20.11
C GLU A 182 -0.87 28.43 -20.46
N ALA A 183 -0.76 29.73 -20.74
CA ALA A 183 -1.88 30.58 -21.15
C ALA A 183 -3.14 30.45 -20.24
N GLY A 184 -2.95 30.42 -18.92
CA GLY A 184 -4.03 30.30 -17.95
C GLY A 184 -4.66 28.90 -17.82
N ARG A 185 -4.02 27.88 -18.41
CA ARG A 185 -4.43 26.46 -18.36
C ARG A 185 -3.40 25.63 -17.63
N ALA A 186 -3.86 24.61 -16.91
CA ALA A 186 -3.03 23.55 -16.37
C ALA A 186 -3.13 22.33 -17.34
N ILE A 187 -1.99 21.95 -17.92
CA ILE A 187 -1.88 20.79 -18.80
C ILE A 187 -1.28 19.65 -17.99
N VAL A 188 -2.11 18.67 -17.60
CA VAL A 188 -1.68 17.52 -16.80
C VAL A 188 -1.37 16.35 -17.73
N ARG A 189 -0.22 15.71 -17.52
CA ARG A 189 0.16 14.48 -18.19
C ARG A 189 0.08 13.29 -17.26
N PHE A 190 -0.32 12.16 -17.82
CA PHE A 190 -0.41 10.89 -17.11
C PHE A 190 0.42 9.84 -17.83
N ARG A 191 1.13 9.02 -17.05
CA ARG A 191 1.73 7.77 -17.56
C ARG A 191 0.63 6.72 -17.71
N THR A 192 0.56 6.11 -18.87
CA THR A 192 -0.46 5.11 -19.24
C THR A 192 0.15 3.77 -19.58
N ASP A 193 1.34 3.47 -19.10
CA ASP A 193 2.12 2.28 -19.44
C ASP A 193 1.31 1.00 -19.25
N GLY A 194 0.95 0.39 -20.39
CA GLY A 194 0.14 -0.83 -20.43
C GLY A 194 -1.34 -0.65 -20.08
N ILE A 195 -1.87 0.58 -20.10
CA ILE A 195 -3.28 0.88 -19.81
C ILE A 195 -4.11 1.01 -21.09
N MET A 196 -3.51 1.48 -22.16
CA MET A 196 -4.22 1.72 -23.42
C MET A 196 -4.39 0.42 -24.22
N GLY A 197 -5.50 -0.26 -24.00
CA GLY A 197 -6.07 -1.16 -24.99
C GLY A 197 -7.04 -0.39 -25.92
N PRO A 198 -7.46 -0.95 -27.06
CA PRO A 198 -8.35 -0.30 -28.02
C PRO A 198 -9.76 0.02 -27.51
N GLN A 199 -10.03 -0.13 -26.23
CA GLN A 199 -11.36 -0.02 -25.61
C GLN A 199 -11.72 1.38 -25.06
N TRP A 200 -10.78 2.33 -25.11
CA TRP A 200 -11.05 3.73 -24.69
C TRP A 200 -11.15 4.62 -25.94
N LYS A 201 -12.19 4.40 -26.74
CA LYS A 201 -12.65 5.36 -27.74
C LYS A 201 -13.86 6.09 -27.23
#